data_7a0dd6c483c2b2e4b56d5b9a1c4c6546
#
_entry.id   7a0dd6c483c2b2e4b56d5b9a1c4c6546
#
_cell.length_a   1.000
_cell.length_b   1.000
_cell.length_c   1.000
_cell.angle_alpha   90.00
_cell.angle_beta   90.00
_cell.angle_gamma   90.00
#
_symmetry.space_group_name_H-M   'P 1'
#
loop_
_entity.id
_entity.type
_entity.pdbx_description
1 polymer ?
#
loop_
_entity_poly.entity_id
_entity_poly.type
_entity_poly.pdbx_seq_one_letter_code
_entity_poly.pdbx_strand_id
1 'polypeptide(L)'
;MMTENEVDETSSLQRFLRSYRKSEIIFEEGSTGNEMYLIHSGKVLLSVKKDKAEETKLAILKPGDFFGEMALVDDCYRSATASVIEDNTKLIALDKAKFLYIVQQQPSFALSVMHTLCQRLRDLNKRLSSKGEEA
;
A
#
# COMPACT_ATOMS: atom_id res chain seq x y z
N MET A 1 -3.34 -25.80 3.73
CA MET A 1 -1.95 -26.24 3.56
C MET A 1 -1.34 -25.51 2.37
N MET A 2 -0.21 -24.86 2.58
CA MET A 2 0.47 -24.09 1.53
C MET A 2 1.06 -25.02 0.48
N THR A 3 0.91 -24.67 -0.79
CA THR A 3 1.59 -25.38 -1.88
C THR A 3 3.08 -25.02 -1.88
N GLU A 4 3.91 -25.84 -2.54
CA GLU A 4 5.34 -25.55 -2.66
C GLU A 4 5.60 -24.17 -3.28
N ASN A 5 4.77 -23.76 -4.25
CA ASN A 5 4.87 -22.45 -4.90
C ASN A 5 4.60 -21.32 -3.91
N GLU A 6 3.65 -21.46 -3.03
CA GLU A 6 3.32 -20.46 -2.01
C GLU A 6 4.46 -20.29 -1.00
N VAL A 7 5.11 -21.40 -0.62
CA VAL A 7 6.28 -21.36 0.28
C VAL A 7 7.45 -20.63 -0.37
N ASP A 8 7.72 -20.91 -1.65
CA ASP A 8 8.81 -20.28 -2.41
C ASP A 8 8.56 -18.79 -2.58
N GLU A 9 7.32 -18.40 -2.84
CA GLU A 9 6.94 -16.99 -2.95
C GLU A 9 7.15 -16.23 -1.65
N THR A 10 6.73 -16.82 -0.53
CA THR A 10 6.92 -16.23 0.78
C THR A 10 8.40 -16.03 1.07
N SER A 11 9.26 -16.99 0.70
CA SER A 11 10.71 -16.88 0.87
C SER A 11 11.30 -15.78 0.00
N SER A 12 10.84 -15.63 -1.26
CA SER A 12 11.29 -14.58 -2.17
C SER A 12 10.91 -13.20 -1.66
N LEU A 13 9.70 -13.03 -1.17
CA LEU A 13 9.21 -11.76 -0.66
C LEU A 13 9.90 -11.35 0.63
N GLN A 14 10.31 -12.29 1.46
CA GLN A 14 11.01 -12.01 2.71
C GLN A 14 12.32 -11.24 2.50
N ARG A 15 12.95 -11.35 1.35
CA ARG A 15 14.16 -10.60 1.00
C ARG A 15 13.93 -9.09 1.00
N PHE A 16 12.69 -8.67 0.77
CA PHE A 16 12.32 -7.26 0.66
C PHE A 16 11.62 -6.74 1.90
N LEU A 17 11.68 -7.52 2.99
CA LEU A 17 11.01 -7.19 4.25
C LEU A 17 11.77 -6.11 5.00
N ARG A 18 11.03 -5.09 5.45
CA ARG A 18 11.56 -4.02 6.30
C ARG A 18 10.72 -3.94 7.57
N SER A 19 11.38 -3.76 8.71
CA SER A 19 10.72 -3.63 10.02
C SER A 19 10.63 -2.16 10.43
N TYR A 20 9.52 -1.79 11.04
CA TYR A 20 9.24 -0.43 11.46
C TYR A 20 8.72 -0.41 12.89
N ARG A 21 9.02 0.67 13.59
CA ARG A 21 8.51 0.93 14.93
C ARG A 21 7.26 1.80 14.85
N LYS A 22 6.43 1.70 15.87
CA LYS A 22 5.28 2.58 16.03
C LYS A 22 5.72 4.05 15.90
N SER A 23 4.93 4.82 15.18
CA SER A 23 5.13 6.26 14.89
C SER A 23 6.16 6.58 13.82
N GLU A 24 6.88 5.59 13.26
CA GLU A 24 7.77 5.85 12.13
C GLU A 24 6.94 6.25 10.89
N ILE A 25 7.47 7.22 10.16
CA ILE A 25 6.88 7.67 8.89
C ILE A 25 7.56 6.91 7.77
N ILE A 26 6.75 6.23 6.94
CA ILE A 26 7.25 5.48 5.78
C ILE A 26 7.52 6.46 4.63
N PHE A 27 6.57 7.36 4.36
CA PHE A 27 6.75 8.49 3.46
C PHE A 27 5.78 9.61 3.82
N GLU A 28 6.13 10.82 3.45
CA GLU A 28 5.31 12.00 3.71
C GLU A 28 4.56 12.44 2.47
N GLU A 29 3.37 12.97 2.67
CA GLU A 29 2.57 13.63 1.63
C GLU A 29 3.41 14.69 0.93
N GLY A 30 3.37 14.73 -0.39
CA GLY A 30 4.11 15.70 -1.20
C GLY A 30 5.55 15.30 -1.50
N SER A 31 6.07 14.25 -0.87
CA SER A 31 7.40 13.74 -1.19
C SER A 31 7.38 12.91 -2.47
N THR A 32 8.56 12.61 -3.00
CA THR A 32 8.72 11.71 -4.14
C THR A 32 9.19 10.34 -3.66
N GLY A 33 8.88 9.32 -4.43
CA GLY A 33 9.33 7.97 -4.12
C GLY A 33 9.08 7.05 -5.30
N ASN A 34 9.68 5.88 -5.25
CA ASN A 34 9.63 4.90 -6.34
C ASN A 34 9.28 3.50 -5.85
N GLU A 35 8.71 3.40 -4.66
CA GLU A 35 8.37 2.11 -4.06
C GLU A 35 6.91 2.04 -3.68
N MET A 36 6.32 0.86 -3.84
CA MET A 36 5.06 0.49 -3.20
C MET A 36 5.36 -0.41 -2.02
N TYR A 37 4.38 -0.61 -1.15
CA TYR A 37 4.55 -1.39 0.06
C TYR A 37 3.38 -2.36 0.23
N LEU A 38 3.72 -3.60 0.59
CA LEU A 38 2.75 -4.62 1.00
C LEU A 38 2.87 -4.79 2.51
N ILE A 39 1.76 -4.84 3.22
CA ILE A 39 1.79 -5.05 4.66
C ILE A 39 1.83 -6.55 4.94
N HIS A 40 2.93 -7.00 5.51
CA HIS A 40 3.10 -8.39 5.95
C HIS A 40 2.51 -8.58 7.34
N SER A 41 2.81 -7.66 8.26
CA SER A 41 2.26 -7.66 9.62
C SER A 41 2.20 -6.23 10.15
N GLY A 42 1.34 -5.98 11.13
CA GLY A 42 1.16 -4.66 11.73
C GLY A 42 0.11 -3.83 11.02
N LYS A 43 0.16 -2.51 11.23
CA LYS A 43 -0.83 -1.58 10.68
C LYS A 43 -0.21 -0.27 10.26
N VAL A 44 -0.74 0.31 9.20
CA VAL A 44 -0.29 1.58 8.63
C VAL A 44 -1.47 2.53 8.51
N LEU A 45 -1.26 3.79 8.88
CA LEU A 45 -2.24 4.86 8.74
C LEU A 45 -1.88 5.70 7.52
N LEU A 46 -2.85 5.92 6.64
CA LEU A 46 -2.75 6.91 5.58
C LEU A 46 -3.49 8.17 6.01
N SER A 47 -2.84 9.32 5.88
CA SER A 47 -3.40 10.59 6.31
C SER A 47 -3.00 11.73 5.38
N VAL A 48 -3.78 12.80 5.37
CA VAL A 48 -3.48 14.03 4.64
C VAL A 48 -3.67 15.22 5.56
N LYS A 49 -2.90 16.29 5.33
CA LYS A 49 -3.08 17.56 6.01
C LYS A 49 -3.87 18.50 5.11
N LYS A 50 -5.09 18.84 5.51
CA LYS A 50 -5.92 19.80 4.78
C LYS A 50 -5.48 21.24 5.07
N ASP A 51 -5.08 21.50 6.32
CA ASP A 51 -4.56 22.79 6.79
C ASP A 51 -3.31 22.54 7.63
N LYS A 52 -2.53 23.59 7.90
CA LYS A 52 -1.26 23.49 8.65
C LYS A 52 -1.37 22.83 10.03
N ALA A 53 -2.59 22.66 10.55
CA ALA A 53 -2.84 22.16 11.90
C ALA A 53 -3.67 20.88 11.98
N GLU A 54 -4.36 20.48 10.93
CA GLU A 54 -5.28 19.33 11.00
C GLU A 54 -4.89 18.21 10.06
N GLU A 55 -4.68 17.03 10.65
CA GLU A 55 -4.45 15.80 9.93
C GLU A 55 -5.79 15.06 9.75
N THR A 56 -6.12 14.73 8.51
CA THR A 56 -7.30 13.92 8.21
C THR A 56 -6.87 12.48 7.95
N LYS A 57 -7.36 11.57 8.75
CA LYS A 57 -7.11 10.14 8.58
C LYS A 57 -7.94 9.63 7.41
N LEU A 58 -7.28 9.03 6.43
CA LEU A 58 -7.95 8.47 5.25
C LEU A 58 -8.29 7.01 5.42
N ALA A 59 -7.35 6.21 5.92
CA ALA A 59 -7.53 4.77 6.04
C ALA A 59 -6.52 4.17 7.00
N ILE A 60 -6.92 3.08 7.64
CA ILE A 60 -6.01 2.20 8.38
C ILE A 60 -5.87 0.93 7.56
N LEU A 61 -4.64 0.61 7.17
CA LEU A 61 -4.33 -0.54 6.35
C LEU A 61 -3.79 -1.68 7.22
N LYS A 62 -4.14 -2.89 6.84
CA LYS A 62 -3.87 -4.12 7.60
C LYS A 62 -3.08 -5.12 6.77
N PRO A 63 -2.62 -6.24 7.35
CA PRO A 63 -1.90 -7.26 6.57
C PRO A 63 -2.68 -7.71 5.34
N GLY A 64 -1.99 -7.82 4.22
CA GLY A 64 -2.55 -8.12 2.92
C GLY A 64 -2.87 -6.89 2.07
N ASP A 65 -2.99 -5.72 2.69
CA ASP A 65 -3.20 -4.48 1.96
C ASP A 65 -1.88 -3.95 1.39
N PHE A 66 -1.97 -3.13 0.34
CA PHE A 66 -0.81 -2.44 -0.23
C PHE A 66 -1.12 -0.95 -0.38
N PHE A 67 -0.05 -0.17 -0.48
CA PHE A 67 -0.15 1.28 -0.66
C PHE A 67 1.08 1.83 -1.36
N GLY A 68 0.98 3.07 -1.87
CA GLY A 68 2.09 3.71 -2.57
C GLY A 68 2.31 3.21 -3.99
N GLU A 69 1.35 2.48 -4.56
CA GLU A 69 1.46 1.84 -5.87
C GLU A 69 1.57 2.83 -7.03
N MET A 70 1.05 4.04 -6.87
CA MET A 70 1.12 5.05 -7.93
C MET A 70 2.56 5.42 -8.27
N ALA A 71 3.47 5.32 -7.30
CA ALA A 71 4.89 5.62 -7.52
C ALA A 71 5.58 4.65 -8.48
N LEU A 72 4.99 3.48 -8.74
CA LEU A 72 5.53 2.54 -9.72
C LEU A 72 5.16 2.89 -11.16
N VAL A 73 4.06 3.60 -11.33
CA VAL A 73 3.47 3.87 -12.65
C VAL A 73 3.74 5.30 -13.10
N ASP A 74 3.63 6.24 -12.19
CA ASP A 74 3.77 7.66 -12.46
C ASP A 74 4.85 8.32 -11.59
N ASP A 75 5.56 9.31 -12.15
CA ASP A 75 6.48 10.16 -11.40
C ASP A 75 5.70 11.24 -10.66
N CYS A 76 4.79 10.84 -9.77
CA CYS A 76 3.96 11.79 -9.04
C CYS A 76 4.38 11.89 -7.58
N TYR A 77 3.97 12.97 -6.93
CA TYR A 77 4.19 13.15 -5.50
C TYR A 77 3.28 12.23 -4.71
N ARG A 78 3.74 11.82 -3.52
CA ARG A 78 2.92 11.03 -2.61
C ARG A 78 1.66 11.81 -2.24
N SER A 79 0.49 11.20 -2.45
CA SER A 79 -0.80 11.84 -2.21
C SER A 79 -1.22 11.83 -0.74
N ALA A 80 -0.51 11.09 0.10
CA ALA A 80 -0.80 10.97 1.52
C ALA A 80 0.48 10.66 2.29
N THR A 81 0.44 10.85 3.59
CA THR A 81 1.49 10.40 4.51
C THR A 81 1.14 9.00 4.97
N ALA A 82 2.13 8.11 4.96
CA ALA A 82 1.99 6.75 5.49
C ALA A 82 2.83 6.65 6.77
N SER A 83 2.17 6.31 7.88
CA SER A 83 2.82 6.18 9.18
C SER A 83 2.46 4.86 9.84
N VAL A 84 3.39 4.33 10.62
CA VAL A 84 3.21 3.05 11.32
C VAL A 84 2.50 3.30 12.64
N ILE A 85 1.44 2.53 12.92
CA ILE A 85 0.65 2.69 14.15
C ILE A 85 0.77 1.50 15.11
N GLU A 86 1.50 0.45 14.74
CA GLU A 86 1.81 -0.68 15.63
C GLU A 86 3.31 -0.96 15.60
N ASP A 87 3.87 -1.30 16.76
CA ASP A 87 5.26 -1.75 16.83
C ASP A 87 5.45 -3.04 16.04
N ASN A 88 6.67 -3.23 15.55
CA ASN A 88 7.05 -4.43 14.82
C ASN A 88 6.24 -4.64 13.54
N THR A 89 5.82 -3.54 12.90
CA THR A 89 5.16 -3.59 11.59
C THR A 89 6.20 -3.98 10.54
N LYS A 90 5.85 -4.96 9.72
CA LYS A 90 6.73 -5.46 8.67
C LYS A 90 6.10 -5.20 7.30
N LEU A 91 6.85 -4.50 6.46
CA LEU A 91 6.42 -4.14 5.12
C LEU A 91 7.36 -4.76 4.09
N ILE A 92 6.80 -5.14 2.96
CA ILE A 92 7.56 -5.57 1.79
C ILE A 92 7.62 -4.37 0.85
N ALA A 93 8.83 -3.84 0.64
CA ALA A 93 9.04 -2.65 -0.20
C ALA A 93 9.45 -3.10 -1.59
N LEU A 94 8.69 -2.65 -2.60
CA LEU A 94 8.90 -3.03 -3.99
C LEU A 94 9.06 -1.79 -4.86
N ASP A 95 10.24 -1.63 -5.48
CA ASP A 95 10.39 -0.70 -6.57
C ASP A 95 9.87 -1.36 -7.87
N LYS A 96 9.94 -0.66 -8.98
CA LYS A 96 9.43 -1.17 -10.26
C LYS A 96 10.10 -2.49 -10.67
N ALA A 97 11.42 -2.58 -10.51
CA ALA A 97 12.18 -3.79 -10.89
C ALA A 97 11.77 -4.99 -10.03
N LYS A 98 11.64 -4.78 -8.72
CA LYS A 98 11.21 -5.84 -7.79
C LYS A 98 9.77 -6.26 -8.06
N PHE A 99 8.90 -5.30 -8.33
CA PHE A 99 7.49 -5.58 -8.69
C PHE A 99 7.44 -6.47 -9.94
N LEU A 100 8.17 -6.11 -10.99
CA LEU A 100 8.20 -6.88 -12.23
C LEU A 100 8.80 -8.27 -12.02
N TYR A 101 9.81 -8.38 -11.16
CA TYR A 101 10.38 -9.67 -10.81
C TYR A 101 9.33 -10.61 -10.20
N ILE A 102 8.53 -10.09 -9.25
CA ILE A 102 7.47 -10.88 -8.62
C ILE A 102 6.40 -11.28 -9.63
N VAL A 103 6.03 -10.36 -10.52
CA VAL A 103 5.05 -10.65 -11.59
C VAL A 103 5.56 -11.74 -12.52
N GLN A 104 6.87 -11.76 -12.82
CA GLN A 104 7.46 -12.83 -13.62
C GLN A 104 7.37 -14.19 -12.94
N GLN A 105 7.62 -14.22 -11.63
CA GLN A 105 7.55 -15.46 -10.85
C GLN A 105 6.11 -15.91 -10.67
N GLN A 106 5.20 -14.95 -10.47
CA GLN A 106 3.78 -15.22 -10.24
C GLN A 106 2.92 -14.15 -10.94
N PRO A 107 2.54 -14.40 -12.20
CA PRO A 107 1.71 -13.43 -12.94
C PRO A 107 0.40 -13.07 -12.26
N SER A 108 -0.19 -13.96 -11.47
CA SER A 108 -1.42 -13.70 -10.74
C SER A 108 -1.30 -12.58 -9.72
N PHE A 109 -0.08 -12.25 -9.29
CA PHE A 109 0.16 -11.12 -8.40
C PHE A 109 -0.31 -9.80 -9.03
N ALA A 110 -0.02 -9.61 -10.33
CA ALA A 110 -0.48 -8.41 -11.05
C ALA A 110 -2.01 -8.33 -11.07
N LEU A 111 -2.68 -9.46 -11.28
CA LEU A 111 -4.15 -9.51 -11.26
C LEU A 111 -4.71 -9.18 -9.87
N SER A 112 -4.06 -9.66 -8.82
CA SER A 112 -4.46 -9.35 -7.44
C SER A 112 -4.37 -7.86 -7.14
N VAL A 113 -3.29 -7.20 -7.59
CA VAL A 113 -3.12 -5.76 -7.43
C VAL A 113 -4.21 -5.02 -8.20
N MET A 114 -4.47 -5.40 -9.45
CA MET A 114 -5.52 -4.80 -10.27
C MET A 114 -6.90 -4.99 -9.64
N HIS A 115 -7.18 -6.16 -9.11
CA HIS A 115 -8.45 -6.45 -8.44
C HIS A 115 -8.68 -5.50 -7.25
N THR A 116 -7.66 -5.32 -6.43
CA THR A 116 -7.73 -4.41 -5.27
C THR A 116 -7.96 -2.96 -5.72
N LEU A 117 -7.26 -2.51 -6.76
CA LEU A 117 -7.43 -1.16 -7.29
C LEU A 117 -8.85 -0.96 -7.86
N CYS A 118 -9.38 -1.95 -8.55
CA CYS A 118 -10.75 -1.91 -9.07
C CYS A 118 -11.76 -1.82 -7.92
N GLN A 119 -11.53 -2.57 -6.85
CA GLN A 119 -12.41 -2.54 -5.69
C GLN A 119 -12.40 -1.16 -5.01
N ARG A 120 -11.20 -0.56 -4.87
CA ARG A 120 -11.06 0.79 -4.32
C ARG A 120 -11.81 1.83 -5.18
N LEU A 121 -11.75 1.69 -6.51
CA LEU A 121 -12.47 2.57 -7.43
C LEU A 121 -13.99 2.41 -7.28
N ARG A 122 -14.48 1.18 -7.16
CA ARG A 122 -15.91 0.92 -6.95
C ARG A 122 -16.39 1.55 -5.65
N ASP A 123 -15.63 1.41 -4.58
CA ASP A 123 -15.98 1.98 -3.28
C ASP A 123 -16.03 3.51 -3.35
N LEU A 124 -15.07 4.11 -4.04
CA LEU A 124 -15.04 5.55 -4.25
C LEU A 124 -16.25 6.01 -5.07
N ASN A 125 -16.61 5.30 -6.13
CA ASN A 125 -17.77 5.61 -6.97
C ASN A 125 -19.07 5.53 -6.16
N LYS A 126 -19.20 4.55 -5.29
CA LYS A 126 -20.37 4.42 -4.41
C LYS A 126 -20.49 5.61 -3.47
N ARG A 127 -19.38 6.08 -2.89
CA ARG A 127 -19.37 7.25 -2.02
C ARG A 127 -19.80 8.50 -2.77
N LEU A 128 -19.32 8.69 -3.99
CA LEU A 128 -19.66 9.82 -4.82
C LEU A 128 -21.14 9.79 -5.25
N SER A 129 -21.66 8.61 -5.60
CA SER A 129 -23.07 8.43 -5.93
C SER A 129 -23.98 8.75 -4.75
N SER A 130 -23.64 8.26 -3.57
CA SER A 130 -24.41 8.53 -2.35
C SER A 130 -24.45 10.03 -2.04
N LYS A 131 -23.33 10.73 -2.18
CA LYS A 131 -23.28 12.17 -1.98
C LYS A 131 -24.11 12.93 -3.03
N GLY A 132 -24.08 12.45 -4.28
CA GLY A 132 -24.89 13.03 -5.35
C GLY A 132 -26.39 12.86 -5.10
N GLU A 133 -26.81 11.73 -4.55
CA GLU A 133 -28.22 11.47 -4.21
C GLU A 133 -28.70 12.31 -3.03
N GLU A 134 -27.81 12.64 -2.09
CA GLU A 134 -28.13 13.47 -0.94
C GLU A 134 -28.21 14.96 -1.29
N ALA A 135 -27.64 15.33 -2.40
CA ALA A 135 -27.66 16.71 -2.87
C ALA A 135 -28.96 17.01 -3.64
#